data_8c978a32f99fe275edf06b980d613ab9
#
_entry.id   8c978a32f99fe275edf06b980d613ab9
#
_cell.length_a   1.000
_cell.length_b   1.000
_cell.length_c   1.000
_cell.angle_alpha   90.00
_cell.angle_beta   90.00
_cell.angle_gamma   90.00
#
_symmetry.space_group_name_H-M   'P 1'
#
loop_
_entity.id
_entity.type
_entity.pdbx_description
1 polymer ?
#
loop_
_entity_poly.entity_id
_entity_poly.type
_entity_poly.pdbx_seq_one_letter_code
_entity_poly.pdbx_strand_id
1 'polypeptide(L)'
;MKKTVPYITGDGVGVEITPAMQAIVNAAVKKAYGNEHEIEWMEVLAGERAFNETGSWLPDETMKAFQEYGVGIKGPLTTPVGGGIRSLNVALRQTLDLYVCLRPVRWFRGVVSPVKEPQKVDMHIFRENTEDIYAGIEWEAGTPEAEKFYRFLHDEMGVAKVRFPESSSFGVKPVSREGTERLVRAACKYALEHGLPSVTLVHKGNIMKFTEGGFKKWGYELAEREFGDAIASGKLVIKDCIADAFLQNTLLIPEEYSVVATLNLKIGRAHV
;
A
#
# COMPACT_ATOMS: atom_id res chain seq x y z
N MET A 1 -2.60 31.96 5.76
CA MET A 1 -2.67 30.85 6.73
C MET A 1 -1.46 29.96 6.52
N LYS A 2 -0.65 29.68 7.56
CA LYS A 2 0.47 28.75 7.48
C LYS A 2 0.04 27.36 7.91
N LYS A 3 0.49 26.35 7.19
CA LYS A 3 0.32 24.92 7.50
C LYS A 3 1.69 24.27 7.59
N THR A 4 2.03 23.76 8.77
CA THR A 4 3.27 23.00 8.94
C THR A 4 3.11 21.60 8.36
N VAL A 5 4.09 21.17 7.55
CA VAL A 5 4.14 19.85 6.95
C VAL A 5 5.50 19.21 7.27
N PRO A 6 5.53 18.22 8.16
CA PRO A 6 6.73 17.44 8.40
C PRO A 6 7.19 16.72 7.13
N TYR A 7 8.48 16.69 6.90
CA TYR A 7 9.04 15.94 5.79
C TYR A 7 10.35 15.25 6.15
N ILE A 8 10.59 14.13 5.50
CA ILE A 8 11.86 13.41 5.53
C ILE A 8 12.52 13.59 4.16
N THR A 9 13.70 14.16 4.13
CA THR A 9 14.47 14.32 2.89
C THR A 9 14.72 12.98 2.20
N GLY A 10 15.03 11.96 2.99
CA GLY A 10 15.33 10.62 2.50
C GLY A 10 16.80 10.42 2.17
N ASP A 11 17.11 9.18 1.78
CA ASP A 11 18.45 8.74 1.43
C ASP A 11 18.67 8.79 -0.09
N GLY A 12 19.93 8.73 -0.52
CA GLY A 12 20.30 8.69 -1.93
C GLY A 12 19.74 9.86 -2.73
N VAL A 13 18.93 9.59 -3.75
CA VAL A 13 18.30 10.62 -4.60
C VAL A 13 17.33 11.54 -3.84
N GLY A 14 16.98 11.23 -2.59
CA GLY A 14 16.12 12.05 -1.76
C GLY A 14 16.63 13.47 -1.58
N VAL A 15 17.94 13.63 -1.47
CA VAL A 15 18.62 14.93 -1.33
C VAL A 15 18.37 15.84 -2.53
N GLU A 16 18.23 15.25 -3.73
CA GLU A 16 17.99 16.01 -4.97
C GLU A 16 16.50 16.27 -5.23
N ILE A 17 15.65 15.23 -5.03
CA ILE A 17 14.24 15.31 -5.40
C ILE A 17 13.39 16.07 -4.37
N THR A 18 13.78 16.08 -3.09
CA THR A 18 13.00 16.74 -2.04
C THR A 18 12.96 18.26 -2.21
N PRO A 19 14.08 18.97 -2.45
CA PRO A 19 14.03 20.41 -2.76
C PRO A 19 13.23 20.73 -4.03
N ALA A 20 13.35 19.91 -5.07
CA ALA A 20 12.58 20.06 -6.30
C ALA A 20 11.06 19.92 -6.04
N MET A 21 10.66 18.92 -5.26
CA MET A 21 9.28 18.72 -4.84
C MET A 21 8.76 19.93 -4.06
N GLN A 22 9.52 20.44 -3.07
CA GLN A 22 9.15 21.60 -2.27
C GLN A 22 8.96 22.85 -3.15
N ALA A 23 9.85 23.07 -4.10
CA ALA A 23 9.74 24.21 -5.04
C ALA A 23 8.46 24.12 -5.88
N ILE A 24 8.14 22.93 -6.41
CA ILE A 24 6.93 22.70 -7.21
C ILE A 24 5.67 22.90 -6.36
N VAL A 25 5.63 22.34 -5.16
CA VAL A 25 4.48 22.44 -4.27
C VAL A 25 4.27 23.89 -3.83
N ASN A 26 5.32 24.61 -3.45
CA ASN A 26 5.23 26.01 -3.07
C ASN A 26 4.71 26.88 -4.23
N ALA A 27 5.19 26.63 -5.45
CA ALA A 27 4.70 27.32 -6.65
C ALA A 27 3.22 27.01 -6.92
N ALA A 28 2.80 25.77 -6.75
CA ALA A 28 1.40 25.35 -6.91
C ALA A 28 0.48 26.00 -5.87
N VAL A 29 0.87 26.00 -4.59
CA VAL A 29 0.14 26.65 -3.52
C VAL A 29 0.01 28.15 -3.77
N LYS A 30 1.10 28.82 -4.17
CA LYS A 30 1.09 30.25 -4.52
C LYS A 30 0.16 30.52 -5.72
N LYS A 31 0.17 29.65 -6.73
CA LYS A 31 -0.72 29.80 -7.89
C LYS A 31 -2.19 29.61 -7.54
N ALA A 32 -2.50 28.66 -6.67
CA ALA A 32 -3.88 28.33 -6.29
C ALA A 32 -4.49 29.32 -5.31
N TYR A 33 -3.69 29.81 -4.36
CA TYR A 33 -4.16 30.58 -3.19
C TYR A 33 -3.53 31.97 -3.04
N GLY A 34 -2.68 32.39 -3.97
CA GLY A 34 -1.95 33.67 -3.86
C GLY A 34 -1.00 33.66 -2.65
N ASN A 35 -1.15 34.69 -1.80
CA ASN A 35 -0.39 34.79 -0.56
C ASN A 35 -1.21 34.42 0.70
N GLU A 36 -2.40 33.87 0.51
CA GLU A 36 -3.30 33.53 1.64
C GLU A 36 -2.85 32.27 2.37
N HIS A 37 -2.24 31.35 1.66
CA HIS A 37 -1.76 30.08 2.19
C HIS A 37 -0.27 29.88 1.92
N GLU A 38 0.41 29.27 2.89
CA GLU A 38 1.85 28.96 2.82
C GLU A 38 2.10 27.62 3.53
N ILE A 39 3.02 26.82 3.01
CA ILE A 39 3.51 25.63 3.70
C ILE A 39 4.79 25.98 4.44
N GLU A 40 4.80 25.69 5.73
CA GLU A 40 5.98 25.69 6.57
C GLU A 40 6.57 24.27 6.62
N TRP A 41 7.71 24.10 6.00
CA TRP A 41 8.37 22.80 5.91
C TRP A 41 9.14 22.49 7.19
N MET A 42 8.79 21.40 7.90
CA MET A 42 9.48 20.91 9.09
C MET A 42 10.28 19.67 8.73
N GLU A 43 11.60 19.76 8.68
CA GLU A 43 12.42 18.56 8.48
C GLU A 43 12.42 17.68 9.73
N VAL A 44 12.19 16.39 9.53
CA VAL A 44 12.30 15.34 10.53
C VAL A 44 13.17 14.20 9.99
N LEU A 45 13.86 13.49 10.88
CA LEU A 45 14.89 12.54 10.49
C LEU A 45 14.36 11.11 10.39
N ALA A 46 14.77 10.39 9.35
CA ALA A 46 14.65 8.94 9.24
C ALA A 46 15.71 8.40 8.27
N GLY A 47 16.01 7.12 8.35
CA GLY A 47 16.95 6.46 7.46
C GLY A 47 18.40 6.56 7.95
N GLU A 48 19.31 6.48 7.00
CA GLU A 48 20.76 6.46 7.27
C GLU A 48 21.23 7.74 7.95
N ARG A 49 20.73 8.89 7.53
CA ARG A 49 21.04 10.18 8.14
C ARG A 49 20.59 10.23 9.60
N ALA A 50 19.40 9.76 9.92
CA ALA A 50 18.93 9.70 11.29
C ALA A 50 19.81 8.83 12.16
N PHE A 51 20.21 7.66 11.65
CA PHE A 51 21.10 6.75 12.38
C PHE A 51 22.46 7.38 12.66
N ASN A 52 23.05 8.06 11.69
CA ASN A 52 24.35 8.72 11.86
C ASN A 52 24.30 9.89 12.87
N GLU A 53 23.19 10.61 12.93
CA GLU A 53 23.05 11.77 13.82
C GLU A 53 22.54 11.41 15.21
N THR A 54 21.68 10.39 15.34
CA THR A 54 20.97 10.08 16.60
C THR A 54 21.16 8.68 17.14
N GLY A 55 21.74 7.78 16.34
CA GLY A 55 21.82 6.34 16.66
C GLY A 55 20.52 5.56 16.42
N SER A 56 19.45 6.22 15.97
CA SER A 56 18.17 5.60 15.65
C SER A 56 17.83 5.76 14.17
N TRP A 57 17.41 4.67 13.52
CA TRP A 57 16.93 4.70 12.13
C TRP A 57 15.58 5.43 11.96
N LEU A 58 14.79 5.49 13.02
CA LEU A 58 13.50 6.18 13.05
C LEU A 58 13.30 6.76 14.45
N PRO A 59 13.71 8.02 14.69
CA PRO A 59 13.53 8.69 15.97
C PRO A 59 12.06 8.86 16.35
N ASP A 60 11.75 8.80 17.64
CA ASP A 60 10.39 8.98 18.17
C ASP A 60 9.81 10.36 17.85
N GLU A 61 10.66 11.37 17.76
CA GLU A 61 10.27 12.75 17.40
C GLU A 61 9.66 12.81 16.00
N THR A 62 10.18 12.01 15.07
CA THR A 62 9.63 11.90 13.70
C THR A 62 8.23 11.31 13.73
N MET A 63 8.03 10.27 14.52
CA MET A 63 6.71 9.66 14.67
C MET A 63 5.70 10.60 15.32
N LYS A 64 6.11 11.31 16.39
CA LYS A 64 5.29 12.33 17.05
C LYS A 64 4.89 13.46 16.10
N ALA A 65 5.82 13.96 15.30
CA ALA A 65 5.53 15.01 14.33
C ALA A 65 4.48 14.55 13.30
N PHE A 66 4.60 13.36 12.72
CA PHE A 66 3.59 12.86 11.80
C PHE A 66 2.22 12.63 12.44
N GLN A 67 2.18 12.19 13.69
CA GLN A 67 0.92 12.04 14.44
C GLN A 67 0.27 13.38 14.77
N GLU A 68 1.06 14.36 15.22
CA GLU A 68 0.58 15.69 15.59
C GLU A 68 0.00 16.47 14.41
N TYR A 69 0.72 16.47 13.28
CA TYR A 69 0.29 17.23 12.11
C TYR A 69 -0.69 16.47 11.20
N GLY A 70 -0.82 15.15 11.34
CA GLY A 70 -1.72 14.31 10.57
C GLY A 70 -1.41 14.21 9.07
N VAL A 71 -0.26 14.75 8.65
CA VAL A 71 0.23 14.76 7.26
C VAL A 71 1.75 14.74 7.28
N GLY A 72 2.36 14.14 6.27
CA GLY A 72 3.82 14.18 6.12
C GLY A 72 4.26 13.76 4.72
N ILE A 73 5.43 14.22 4.33
CA ILE A 73 6.06 13.84 3.06
C ILE A 73 7.35 13.10 3.37
N LYS A 74 7.56 11.99 2.68
CA LYS A 74 8.73 11.15 2.88
C LYS A 74 9.48 10.92 1.57
N GLY A 75 10.75 11.27 1.56
CA GLY A 75 11.69 10.86 0.53
C GLY A 75 11.99 9.35 0.57
N PRO A 76 12.77 8.81 -0.35
CA PRO A 76 13.18 7.42 -0.35
C PRO A 76 14.00 7.09 0.90
N LEU A 77 13.83 5.90 1.46
CA LEU A 77 14.62 5.41 2.59
C LEU A 77 15.30 4.12 2.21
N THR A 78 16.59 4.05 2.48
CA THR A 78 17.40 2.84 2.34
C THR A 78 17.05 1.88 3.47
N THR A 79 16.78 0.63 3.12
CA THR A 79 16.66 -0.46 4.11
C THR A 79 18.01 -1.18 4.14
N PRO A 80 18.68 -1.28 5.28
CA PRO A 80 19.92 -2.03 5.37
C PRO A 80 19.72 -3.49 4.94
N VAL A 81 20.60 -3.99 4.10
CA VAL A 81 20.58 -5.39 3.67
C VAL A 81 21.38 -6.20 4.69
N GLY A 82 20.72 -7.13 5.38
CA GLY A 82 21.31 -7.95 6.43
C GLY A 82 21.14 -7.36 7.84
N GLY A 83 21.00 -8.22 8.83
CA GLY A 83 20.95 -7.81 10.24
C GLY A 83 19.57 -7.66 10.87
N GLY A 84 18.50 -8.21 10.26
CA GLY A 84 17.19 -8.33 10.91
C GLY A 84 16.42 -7.01 11.09
N ILE A 85 16.88 -5.90 10.52
CA ILE A 85 16.17 -4.62 10.57
C ILE A 85 15.00 -4.65 9.59
N ARG A 86 13.78 -4.57 10.12
CA ARG A 86 12.59 -4.43 9.31
C ARG A 86 12.59 -3.12 8.53
N SER A 87 12.02 -3.13 7.34
CA SER A 87 11.90 -1.93 6.51
C SER A 87 11.28 -0.77 7.29
N LEU A 88 11.97 0.37 7.32
CA LEU A 88 11.46 1.61 7.95
C LEU A 88 10.12 2.04 7.37
N ASN A 89 9.90 1.78 6.08
CA ASN A 89 8.63 2.04 5.44
C ASN A 89 7.49 1.20 6.02
N VAL A 90 7.76 -0.05 6.38
CA VAL A 90 6.77 -0.92 7.04
C VAL A 90 6.49 -0.43 8.46
N ALA A 91 7.54 -0.07 9.21
CA ALA A 91 7.38 0.49 10.55
C ALA A 91 6.50 1.75 10.56
N LEU A 92 6.76 2.72 9.66
CA LEU A 92 5.94 3.92 9.49
C LEU A 92 4.48 3.59 9.20
N ARG A 93 4.23 2.66 8.27
CA ARG A 93 2.86 2.28 7.87
C ARG A 93 2.08 1.65 9.00
N GLN A 94 2.71 0.75 9.75
CA GLN A 94 2.06 0.05 10.86
C GLN A 94 1.82 0.97 12.05
N THR A 95 2.82 1.74 12.47
CA THR A 95 2.72 2.62 13.63
C THR A 95 1.74 3.77 13.43
N LEU A 96 1.64 4.31 12.20
CA LEU A 96 0.70 5.38 11.87
C LEU A 96 -0.65 4.84 11.33
N ASP A 97 -0.86 3.54 11.33
CA ASP A 97 -2.03 2.86 10.77
C ASP A 97 -2.42 3.35 9.36
N LEU A 98 -1.41 3.47 8.49
CA LEU A 98 -1.62 3.87 7.10
C LEU A 98 -2.17 2.69 6.29
N TYR A 99 -3.41 2.33 6.52
CA TYR A 99 -4.04 1.11 6.01
C TYR A 99 -4.30 1.11 4.49
N VAL A 100 -4.27 2.27 3.84
CA VAL A 100 -4.39 2.39 2.38
C VAL A 100 -3.10 2.90 1.77
N CYS A 101 -2.55 2.16 0.82
CA CYS A 101 -1.55 2.68 -0.10
C CYS A 101 -2.24 3.05 -1.42
N LEU A 102 -2.64 4.31 -1.56
CA LEU A 102 -3.26 4.83 -2.78
C LEU A 102 -2.19 5.15 -3.83
N ARG A 103 -2.34 4.57 -5.00
CA ARG A 103 -1.43 4.76 -6.14
C ARG A 103 -2.22 5.07 -7.41
N PRO A 104 -2.36 6.35 -7.79
CA PRO A 104 -2.82 6.72 -9.12
C PRO A 104 -1.78 6.26 -10.16
N VAL A 105 -2.24 5.56 -11.18
CA VAL A 105 -1.41 5.04 -12.27
C VAL A 105 -2.02 5.54 -13.58
N ARG A 106 -1.32 6.47 -14.23
CA ARG A 106 -1.72 6.98 -15.54
C ARG A 106 -0.50 7.29 -16.39
N TRP A 107 -0.66 7.24 -17.68
CA TRP A 107 0.38 7.66 -18.60
C TRP A 107 0.39 9.19 -18.79
N PHE A 108 1.56 9.75 -18.96
CA PHE A 108 1.75 11.16 -19.24
C PHE A 108 2.28 11.35 -20.66
N ARG A 109 1.66 12.28 -21.40
CA ARG A 109 2.04 12.58 -22.78
C ARG A 109 3.53 12.93 -22.87
N GLY A 110 4.25 12.27 -23.79
CA GLY A 110 5.69 12.46 -24.01
C GLY A 110 6.57 11.44 -23.29
N VAL A 111 6.01 10.62 -22.41
CA VAL A 111 6.75 9.52 -21.78
C VAL A 111 6.71 8.29 -22.68
N VAL A 112 7.88 7.72 -22.96
CA VAL A 112 7.99 6.47 -23.73
C VAL A 112 7.40 5.32 -22.92
N SER A 113 6.58 4.51 -23.55
CA SER A 113 5.96 3.33 -22.95
C SER A 113 6.11 2.11 -23.84
N PRO A 114 6.33 0.89 -23.30
CA PRO A 114 6.34 -0.34 -24.06
C PRO A 114 4.92 -0.81 -24.47
N VAL A 115 3.89 -0.20 -23.90
CA VAL A 115 2.48 -0.51 -24.17
C VAL A 115 2.02 0.25 -25.42
N LYS A 116 1.19 -0.40 -26.25
CA LYS A 116 0.74 0.18 -27.54
C LYS A 116 -0.16 1.43 -27.36
N GLU A 117 -1.04 1.39 -26.36
CA GLU A 117 -2.01 2.44 -26.10
C GLU A 117 -1.96 2.90 -24.63
N PRO A 118 -0.82 3.47 -24.17
CA PRO A 118 -0.63 3.80 -22.75
C PRO A 118 -1.59 4.89 -22.26
N GLN A 119 -2.16 5.70 -23.14
CA GLN A 119 -3.16 6.72 -22.82
C GLN A 119 -4.48 6.14 -22.28
N LYS A 120 -4.72 4.84 -22.45
CA LYS A 120 -5.89 4.16 -21.87
C LYS A 120 -5.71 3.80 -20.40
N VAL A 121 -4.50 3.93 -19.86
CA VAL A 121 -4.20 3.65 -18.45
C VAL A 121 -4.51 4.89 -17.63
N ASP A 122 -5.58 4.82 -16.81
CA ASP A 122 -5.92 5.80 -15.77
C ASP A 122 -6.67 5.08 -14.66
N MET A 123 -5.93 4.51 -13.72
CA MET A 123 -6.52 3.73 -12.63
C MET A 123 -5.95 4.14 -11.27
N HIS A 124 -6.75 3.96 -10.22
CA HIS A 124 -6.40 4.28 -8.84
C HIS A 124 -6.34 2.99 -8.02
N ILE A 125 -5.14 2.59 -7.60
CA ILE A 125 -4.93 1.34 -6.87
C ILE A 125 -4.94 1.62 -5.37
N PHE A 126 -5.90 1.03 -4.66
CA PHE A 126 -6.03 0.96 -3.22
C PHE A 126 -5.45 -0.38 -2.75
N ARG A 127 -4.23 -0.36 -2.25
CA ARG A 127 -3.52 -1.55 -1.78
C ARG A 127 -3.55 -1.61 -0.27
N GLU A 128 -3.86 -2.78 0.27
CA GLU A 128 -3.71 -3.08 1.71
C GLU A 128 -2.26 -2.86 2.14
N ASN A 129 -2.06 -2.28 3.30
CA ASN A 129 -0.76 -1.77 3.68
C ASN A 129 -0.30 -2.13 5.09
N THR A 130 -1.14 -2.79 5.90
CA THR A 130 -0.88 -3.10 7.31
C THR A 130 -0.95 -4.60 7.64
N GLU A 131 -1.68 -5.37 6.88
CA GLU A 131 -1.86 -6.81 7.01
C GLU A 131 -1.14 -7.58 5.89
N ASP A 132 -1.59 -8.81 5.65
CA ASP A 132 -1.08 -9.74 4.65
C ASP A 132 0.37 -10.15 4.98
N ILE A 133 1.16 -10.46 3.97
CA ILE A 133 2.59 -10.82 4.14
C ILE A 133 3.41 -9.69 4.77
N TYR A 134 2.95 -8.45 4.72
CA TYR A 134 3.62 -7.30 5.34
C TYR A 134 3.43 -7.23 6.86
N ALA A 135 2.59 -8.09 7.44
CA ALA A 135 2.59 -8.31 8.89
C ALA A 135 3.95 -8.78 9.40
N GLY A 136 4.76 -9.39 8.52
CA GLY A 136 6.14 -9.80 8.82
C GLY A 136 6.20 -10.89 9.87
N ILE A 137 5.22 -11.79 9.89
CA ILE A 137 5.15 -12.95 10.79
C ILE A 137 5.83 -14.11 10.08
N GLU A 138 7.11 -14.33 10.36
CA GLU A 138 7.90 -15.35 9.68
C GLU A 138 8.99 -15.93 10.57
N TRP A 139 9.40 -17.14 10.26
CA TRP A 139 10.48 -17.88 10.93
C TRP A 139 11.42 -18.50 9.91
N GLU A 140 12.71 -18.36 10.16
CA GLU A 140 13.78 -18.88 9.31
C GLU A 140 13.95 -20.39 9.49
N ALA A 141 14.21 -21.09 8.38
CA ALA A 141 14.49 -22.51 8.38
C ALA A 141 15.64 -22.88 9.31
N GLY A 142 15.53 -24.03 9.99
CA GLY A 142 16.55 -24.52 10.92
C GLY A 142 16.55 -23.84 12.29
N THR A 143 15.64 -22.90 12.56
CA THR A 143 15.47 -22.30 13.88
C THR A 143 14.52 -23.11 14.77
N PRO A 144 14.70 -23.07 16.10
CA PRO A 144 13.78 -23.75 17.02
C PRO A 144 12.32 -23.27 16.87
N GLU A 145 12.12 -22.00 16.54
CA GLU A 145 10.82 -21.39 16.32
C GLU A 145 10.13 -21.95 15.07
N ALA A 146 10.87 -22.14 13.98
CA ALA A 146 10.35 -22.76 12.75
C ALA A 146 9.98 -24.22 13.00
N GLU A 147 10.79 -24.97 13.75
CA GLU A 147 10.48 -26.34 14.15
C GLU A 147 9.23 -26.41 15.04
N LYS A 148 9.12 -25.53 16.03
CA LYS A 148 7.94 -25.43 16.90
C LYS A 148 6.67 -25.13 16.10
N PHE A 149 6.75 -24.20 15.14
CA PHE A 149 5.62 -23.85 14.28
C PHE A 149 5.23 -25.03 13.39
N TYR A 150 6.20 -25.72 12.80
CA TYR A 150 5.94 -26.92 12.00
C TYR A 150 5.24 -28.03 12.82
N ARG A 151 5.75 -28.31 14.03
CA ARG A 151 5.13 -29.32 14.95
C ARG A 151 3.68 -28.95 15.26
N PHE A 152 3.40 -27.70 15.57
CA PHE A 152 2.03 -27.23 15.80
C PHE A 152 1.14 -27.50 14.58
N LEU A 153 1.60 -27.16 13.38
CA LEU A 153 0.85 -27.41 12.15
C LEU A 153 0.64 -28.89 11.89
N HIS A 154 1.66 -29.72 12.11
CA HIS A 154 1.63 -31.14 11.82
C HIS A 154 0.84 -31.93 12.87
N ASP A 155 1.21 -31.78 14.16
CA ASP A 155 0.73 -32.64 15.23
C ASP A 155 -0.65 -32.19 15.76
N GLU A 156 -0.91 -30.88 15.79
CA GLU A 156 -2.17 -30.35 16.34
C GLU A 156 -3.18 -30.00 15.24
N MET A 157 -2.74 -29.48 14.09
CA MET A 157 -3.64 -29.09 13.00
C MET A 157 -3.73 -30.11 11.85
N GLY A 158 -2.98 -31.22 11.91
CA GLY A 158 -3.00 -32.30 10.91
C GLY A 158 -2.51 -31.89 9.52
N VAL A 159 -1.64 -30.88 9.43
CA VAL A 159 -1.11 -30.40 8.15
C VAL A 159 0.07 -31.27 7.69
N ALA A 160 -0.17 -32.18 6.77
CA ALA A 160 0.85 -33.08 6.18
C ALA A 160 1.47 -32.55 4.86
N LYS A 161 1.18 -31.31 4.47
CA LYS A 161 1.54 -30.79 3.13
C LYS A 161 2.92 -30.14 3.07
N VAL A 162 3.62 -29.96 4.19
CA VAL A 162 4.98 -29.41 4.19
C VAL A 162 5.94 -30.49 3.70
N ARG A 163 6.49 -30.28 2.53
CA ARG A 163 7.29 -31.32 1.84
C ARG A 163 8.68 -31.51 2.42
N PHE A 164 9.30 -30.43 2.87
CA PHE A 164 10.68 -30.41 3.40
C PHE A 164 10.71 -29.63 4.72
N PRO A 165 10.21 -30.20 5.83
CA PRO A 165 10.02 -29.46 7.07
C PRO A 165 11.31 -28.91 7.68
N GLU A 166 12.40 -29.68 7.61
CA GLU A 166 13.68 -29.31 8.22
C GLU A 166 14.36 -28.11 7.54
N SER A 167 14.07 -27.88 6.26
CA SER A 167 14.64 -26.80 5.46
C SER A 167 13.61 -25.76 5.01
N SER A 168 12.40 -25.80 5.56
CA SER A 168 11.37 -24.83 5.24
C SER A 168 11.38 -23.65 6.19
N SER A 169 11.40 -22.43 5.66
CA SER A 169 10.99 -21.23 6.36
C SER A 169 9.46 -21.08 6.31
N PHE A 170 8.87 -20.47 7.31
CA PHE A 170 7.42 -20.31 7.41
C PHE A 170 7.04 -18.85 7.52
N GLY A 171 5.91 -18.49 6.90
CA GLY A 171 5.31 -17.17 7.01
C GLY A 171 3.79 -17.25 7.15
N VAL A 172 3.21 -16.36 7.93
CA VAL A 172 1.76 -16.26 8.14
C VAL A 172 1.21 -15.05 7.41
N LYS A 173 0.12 -15.27 6.67
CA LYS A 173 -0.62 -14.25 5.94
C LYS A 173 -1.96 -13.99 6.63
N PRO A 174 -2.04 -13.07 7.59
CA PRO A 174 -3.32 -12.68 8.19
C PRO A 174 -4.10 -11.78 7.22
N VAL A 175 -5.39 -12.03 7.08
CA VAL A 175 -6.34 -11.17 6.37
C VAL A 175 -7.60 -11.10 7.21
N SER A 176 -7.96 -9.91 7.67
CA SER A 176 -9.13 -9.71 8.52
C SER A 176 -10.32 -9.13 7.75
N ARG A 177 -11.51 -9.31 8.30
CA ARG A 177 -12.73 -8.66 7.81
C ARG A 177 -12.61 -7.14 7.96
N GLU A 178 -12.16 -6.69 9.11
CA GLU A 178 -12.03 -5.27 9.45
C GLU A 178 -11.04 -4.55 8.52
N GLY A 179 -9.86 -5.15 8.28
CA GLY A 179 -8.86 -4.64 7.33
C GLY A 179 -9.40 -4.58 5.91
N THR A 180 -10.10 -5.63 5.48
CA THR A 180 -10.76 -5.68 4.17
C THR A 180 -11.83 -4.59 4.04
N GLU A 181 -12.73 -4.50 5.02
CA GLU A 181 -13.86 -3.56 4.97
C GLU A 181 -13.37 -2.10 4.95
N ARG A 182 -12.39 -1.74 5.76
CA ARG A 182 -11.85 -0.36 5.75
C ARG A 182 -11.20 0.01 4.42
N LEU A 183 -10.46 -0.91 3.80
CA LEU A 183 -9.85 -0.70 2.48
C LEU A 183 -10.89 -0.52 1.38
N VAL A 184 -11.85 -1.45 1.28
CA VAL A 184 -12.89 -1.43 0.25
C VAL A 184 -13.81 -0.22 0.44
N ARG A 185 -14.15 0.14 1.67
CA ARG A 185 -14.92 1.36 1.98
C ARG A 185 -14.21 2.61 1.48
N ALA A 186 -12.90 2.72 1.72
CA ALA A 186 -12.11 3.84 1.23
C ALA A 186 -12.11 3.91 -0.31
N ALA A 187 -11.96 2.76 -0.98
CA ALA A 187 -11.99 2.67 -2.44
C ALA A 187 -13.35 3.07 -3.02
N CYS A 188 -14.46 2.59 -2.42
CA CYS A 188 -15.83 2.93 -2.87
C CYS A 188 -16.15 4.42 -2.65
N LYS A 189 -15.80 4.99 -1.50
CA LYS A 189 -15.97 6.42 -1.24
C LYS A 189 -15.19 7.25 -2.26
N TYR A 190 -13.92 6.92 -2.47
CA TYR A 190 -13.09 7.60 -3.46
C TYR A 190 -13.70 7.55 -4.87
N ALA A 191 -14.17 6.37 -5.29
CA ALA A 191 -14.80 6.21 -6.59
C ALA A 191 -16.02 7.15 -6.74
N LEU A 192 -16.90 7.20 -5.74
CA LEU A 192 -18.09 8.05 -5.76
C LEU A 192 -17.74 9.54 -5.72
N GLU A 193 -16.81 9.96 -4.88
CA GLU A 193 -16.35 11.34 -4.73
C GLU A 193 -15.73 11.89 -6.02
N HIS A 194 -15.06 11.02 -6.80
CA HIS A 194 -14.39 11.40 -8.04
C HIS A 194 -15.19 11.05 -9.31
N GLY A 195 -16.43 10.55 -9.16
CA GLY A 195 -17.27 10.17 -10.30
C GLY A 195 -16.71 9.01 -11.12
N LEU A 196 -15.93 8.12 -10.48
CA LEU A 196 -15.33 6.94 -11.13
C LEU A 196 -16.32 5.78 -11.14
N PRO A 197 -16.49 5.06 -12.28
CA PRO A 197 -17.63 4.16 -12.47
C PRO A 197 -17.50 2.82 -11.75
N SER A 198 -16.31 2.38 -11.35
CA SER A 198 -16.14 1.03 -10.81
C SER A 198 -15.06 0.86 -9.76
N VAL A 199 -15.27 -0.10 -8.86
CA VAL A 199 -14.24 -0.67 -7.98
C VAL A 199 -14.07 -2.15 -8.30
N THR A 200 -12.84 -2.55 -8.60
CA THR A 200 -12.48 -3.95 -8.89
C THR A 200 -11.70 -4.54 -7.72
N LEU A 201 -12.24 -5.60 -7.12
CA LEU A 201 -11.56 -6.37 -6.07
C LEU A 201 -10.58 -7.36 -6.72
N VAL A 202 -9.28 -7.11 -6.59
CA VAL A 202 -8.25 -7.99 -7.16
C VAL A 202 -7.73 -8.94 -6.10
N HIS A 203 -7.82 -10.25 -6.37
CA HIS A 203 -7.56 -11.32 -5.41
C HIS A 203 -7.03 -12.61 -6.05
N LYS A 204 -6.52 -13.53 -5.23
CA LYS A 204 -6.13 -14.90 -5.62
C LYS A 204 -6.99 -15.95 -4.89
N GLY A 205 -8.28 -15.69 -4.73
CA GLY A 205 -9.23 -16.52 -3.99
C GLY A 205 -9.49 -17.92 -4.55
N ASN A 206 -9.11 -18.17 -5.80
CA ASN A 206 -9.15 -19.53 -6.39
C ASN A 206 -8.12 -20.47 -5.77
N ILE A 207 -7.02 -19.96 -5.23
CA ILE A 207 -5.95 -20.69 -4.53
C ILE A 207 -6.05 -20.51 -3.01
N MET A 208 -6.08 -19.27 -2.54
CA MET A 208 -6.15 -18.93 -1.11
C MET A 208 -7.59 -18.61 -0.70
N LYS A 209 -8.38 -19.67 -0.52
CA LYS A 209 -9.84 -19.59 -0.40
C LYS A 209 -10.33 -18.82 0.83
N PHE A 210 -9.58 -18.83 1.93
CA PHE A 210 -10.02 -18.22 3.20
C PHE A 210 -9.44 -16.82 3.41
N THR A 211 -8.23 -16.53 2.94
CA THR A 211 -7.61 -15.21 3.01
C THR A 211 -8.05 -14.34 1.83
N GLU A 212 -7.60 -14.65 0.63
CA GLU A 212 -7.95 -13.90 -0.59
C GLU A 212 -9.44 -14.05 -0.98
N GLY A 213 -10.00 -15.24 -0.81
CA GLY A 213 -11.43 -15.46 -1.01
C GLY A 213 -12.28 -14.80 0.06
N GLY A 214 -11.78 -14.70 1.29
CA GLY A 214 -12.37 -13.90 2.36
C GLY A 214 -12.40 -12.43 1.99
N PHE A 215 -11.30 -11.87 1.54
CA PHE A 215 -11.22 -10.50 1.04
C PHE A 215 -12.30 -10.21 -0.03
N LYS A 216 -12.40 -11.05 -1.06
CA LYS A 216 -13.45 -10.92 -2.06
C LYS A 216 -14.84 -10.90 -1.43
N LYS A 217 -15.15 -11.92 -0.60
CA LYS A 217 -16.46 -12.09 0.01
C LYS A 217 -16.83 -10.88 0.88
N TRP A 218 -15.96 -10.49 1.81
CA TRP A 218 -16.21 -9.36 2.71
C TRP A 218 -16.27 -8.02 1.98
N GLY A 219 -15.51 -7.88 0.90
CA GLY A 219 -15.55 -6.70 0.03
C GLY A 219 -16.92 -6.53 -0.65
N TYR A 220 -17.51 -7.60 -1.18
CA TYR A 220 -18.86 -7.57 -1.74
C TYR A 220 -19.92 -7.33 -0.68
N GLU A 221 -19.85 -8.02 0.48
CA GLU A 221 -20.78 -7.84 1.59
C GLU A 221 -20.78 -6.39 2.10
N LEU A 222 -19.60 -5.78 2.23
CA LEU A 222 -19.50 -4.36 2.57
C LEU A 222 -20.14 -3.47 1.52
N ALA A 223 -19.79 -3.68 0.25
CA ALA A 223 -20.26 -2.84 -0.84
C ALA A 223 -21.77 -2.86 -0.95
N GLU A 224 -22.39 -4.03 -0.84
CA GLU A 224 -23.84 -4.19 -0.82
C GLU A 224 -24.49 -3.49 0.39
N ARG A 225 -23.91 -3.66 1.57
CA ARG A 225 -24.42 -3.10 2.83
C ARG A 225 -24.34 -1.57 2.89
N GLU A 226 -23.24 -0.97 2.43
CA GLU A 226 -22.95 0.46 2.63
C GLU A 226 -23.14 1.30 1.36
N PHE A 227 -23.10 0.70 0.18
CA PHE A 227 -23.18 1.38 -1.12
C PHE A 227 -24.27 0.81 -2.04
N GLY A 228 -25.21 0.03 -1.49
CA GLY A 228 -26.27 -0.64 -2.25
C GLY A 228 -27.07 0.31 -3.15
N ASP A 229 -27.41 1.50 -2.69
CA ASP A 229 -28.14 2.51 -3.47
C ASP A 229 -27.32 3.02 -4.66
N ALA A 230 -26.02 3.21 -4.49
CA ALA A 230 -25.14 3.63 -5.57
C ALA A 230 -24.96 2.52 -6.61
N ILE A 231 -24.93 1.27 -6.17
CA ILE A 231 -24.86 0.09 -7.04
C ILE A 231 -26.18 -0.07 -7.81
N ALA A 232 -27.31 -0.02 -7.12
CA ALA A 232 -28.65 -0.15 -7.72
C ALA A 232 -28.94 0.95 -8.75
N SER A 233 -28.46 2.16 -8.50
CA SER A 233 -28.61 3.30 -9.44
C SER A 233 -27.59 3.30 -10.59
N GLY A 234 -26.66 2.32 -10.64
CA GLY A 234 -25.62 2.25 -11.65
C GLY A 234 -24.50 3.30 -11.50
N LYS A 235 -24.46 4.06 -10.41
CA LYS A 235 -23.39 5.03 -10.13
C LYS A 235 -22.08 4.37 -9.76
N LEU A 236 -22.12 3.15 -9.24
CA LEU A 236 -20.96 2.37 -8.84
C LEU A 236 -21.12 0.91 -9.25
N VAL A 237 -20.13 0.38 -9.94
CA VAL A 237 -20.07 -1.04 -10.28
C VAL A 237 -18.99 -1.71 -9.44
N ILE A 238 -19.38 -2.75 -8.69
CA ILE A 238 -18.41 -3.60 -7.98
C ILE A 238 -18.18 -4.87 -8.79
N LYS A 239 -16.93 -5.14 -9.06
CA LYS A 239 -16.50 -6.35 -9.79
C LYS A 239 -15.26 -6.96 -9.16
N ASP A 240 -14.90 -8.16 -9.57
CA ASP A 240 -13.67 -8.79 -9.11
C ASP A 240 -12.86 -9.36 -10.28
N CYS A 241 -11.57 -9.52 -10.02
CA CYS A 241 -10.64 -10.09 -10.97
C CYS A 241 -9.58 -10.94 -10.25
N ILE A 242 -9.26 -12.10 -10.81
CA ILE A 242 -8.13 -12.89 -10.32
C ILE A 242 -6.83 -12.16 -10.68
N ALA A 243 -5.89 -12.09 -9.74
CA ALA A 243 -4.67 -11.29 -9.85
C ALA A 243 -3.88 -11.54 -11.16
N ASP A 244 -3.77 -12.78 -11.61
CA ASP A 244 -3.04 -13.11 -12.84
C ASP A 244 -3.73 -12.52 -14.09
N ALA A 245 -5.07 -12.63 -14.14
CA ALA A 245 -5.87 -12.04 -15.21
C ALA A 245 -5.83 -10.51 -15.15
N PHE A 246 -5.87 -9.93 -13.93
CA PHE A 246 -5.72 -8.49 -13.76
C PHE A 246 -4.40 -7.97 -14.32
N LEU A 247 -3.27 -8.62 -14.01
CA LEU A 247 -1.96 -8.23 -14.54
C LEU A 247 -1.91 -8.27 -16.07
N GLN A 248 -2.52 -9.27 -16.69
CA GLN A 248 -2.66 -9.33 -18.16
C GLN A 248 -3.56 -8.21 -18.69
N ASN A 249 -4.72 -8.01 -18.05
CA ASN A 249 -5.72 -7.05 -18.51
C ASN A 249 -5.26 -5.60 -18.38
N THR A 250 -4.36 -5.28 -17.44
CA THR A 250 -3.75 -3.94 -17.38
C THR A 250 -2.96 -3.56 -18.63
N LEU A 251 -2.55 -4.56 -19.43
CA LEU A 251 -1.87 -4.35 -20.71
C LEU A 251 -2.83 -4.41 -21.91
N LEU A 252 -3.90 -5.18 -21.82
CA LEU A 252 -4.81 -5.45 -22.94
C LEU A 252 -6.04 -4.53 -22.97
N ILE A 253 -6.64 -4.29 -21.80
CA ILE A 253 -7.91 -3.56 -21.63
C ILE A 253 -7.87 -2.69 -20.36
N PRO A 254 -6.84 -1.83 -20.16
CA PRO A 254 -6.68 -1.05 -18.93
C PRO A 254 -7.86 -0.12 -18.65
N GLU A 255 -8.59 0.32 -19.67
CA GLU A 255 -9.77 1.19 -19.57
C GLU A 255 -10.93 0.56 -18.79
N GLU A 256 -10.91 -0.75 -18.59
CA GLU A 256 -11.91 -1.45 -17.76
C GLU A 256 -11.75 -1.20 -16.25
N TYR A 257 -10.62 -0.63 -15.82
CA TYR A 257 -10.27 -0.48 -14.41
C TYR A 257 -10.19 0.98 -14.01
N SER A 258 -11.13 1.43 -13.17
CA SER A 258 -11.11 2.79 -12.61
C SER A 258 -10.46 2.81 -11.23
N VAL A 259 -11.07 2.15 -10.26
CA VAL A 259 -10.51 1.95 -8.93
C VAL A 259 -10.27 0.46 -8.70
N VAL A 260 -9.14 0.13 -8.14
CA VAL A 260 -8.75 -1.25 -7.81
C VAL A 260 -8.51 -1.34 -6.33
N ALA A 261 -9.18 -2.25 -5.63
CA ALA A 261 -8.89 -2.60 -4.25
C ALA A 261 -8.22 -3.97 -4.21
N THR A 262 -7.06 -4.09 -3.54
CA THR A 262 -6.27 -5.31 -3.55
C THR A 262 -5.52 -5.52 -2.25
N LEU A 263 -5.30 -6.78 -1.90
CA LEU A 263 -4.38 -7.18 -0.85
C LEU A 263 -2.93 -6.92 -1.26
N ASN A 264 -1.99 -7.23 -0.39
CA ASN A 264 -0.58 -6.90 -0.55
C ASN A 264 0.19 -7.92 -1.42
N LEU A 265 -0.47 -8.96 -1.94
CA LEU A 265 0.16 -10.00 -2.72
C LEU A 265 0.52 -9.49 -4.12
N LYS A 266 1.81 -9.37 -4.42
CA LYS A 266 2.42 -9.26 -5.76
C LYS A 266 2.04 -8.07 -6.65
N ILE A 267 1.28 -7.10 -6.21
CA ILE A 267 1.19 -5.87 -6.98
C ILE A 267 2.36 -4.98 -6.57
N GLY A 268 3.55 -5.48 -6.86
CA GLY A 268 4.71 -4.67 -6.99
C GLY A 268 4.46 -3.65 -8.10
N ARG A 269 5.10 -2.51 -8.01
CA ARG A 269 5.06 -1.38 -8.91
C ARG A 269 4.52 -1.74 -10.30
N ALA A 270 3.31 -1.28 -10.63
CA ALA A 270 2.93 -1.17 -12.03
C ALA A 270 3.89 -0.17 -12.67
N HIS A 271 4.88 -0.67 -13.36
CA HIS A 271 5.67 0.15 -14.26
C HIS A 271 4.86 0.24 -15.56
N VAL A 272 4.22 1.36 -15.74
CA VAL A 272 3.60 1.74 -17.01
C VAL A 272 4.62 2.49 -17.85
#